data_e0a1884810cc02115b763772bcd537b2
#
_entry.id   e0a1884810cc02115b763772bcd537b2
#
_cell.length_a   1.000
_cell.length_b   1.000
_cell.length_c   1.000
_cell.angle_alpha   90.00
_cell.angle_beta   90.00
_cell.angle_gamma   90.00
#
_symmetry.space_group_name_H-M   'P 1'
#
loop_
_entity.id
_entity.type
_entity.pdbx_description
1 polymer ?
#
loop_
_entity_poly.entity_id
_entity_poly.type
_entity_poly.pdbx_seq_one_letter_code
_entity_poly.pdbx_strand_id
1 'polypeptide(L)'
;MNKVQVHSLFTEFDIDLFKAGKHFRLYEKLGAHPIELDGVKGVYFAVWAPSAQSVSVVGDFNYWIAGNHELYVRWDASGIWEGFIPNITKGTTYKYKIQSSNNGIVTEKADPFAFYCEKPPHTASVIWDLDYQWDDDKWMKSRKEHNALDKPYSVYEVHLGSWKRHADDNSFLSYTEMAEDLVGYVKETGFTHVEFMPVMEYPYDPSWGYQLVGYFAPTSRFGNPQEFMYLVDRLHDAGIGVILDWVPSHFPDDAHGLGFFDGSNLFEHPDRRKGYHPDWKSLVFNYGRNEVRSFLISNALFWLHHYHVDGLRVDAVASMLYLDYSRNDGEWEPNIFGGRENLDTISFLKDFNEAVYA
;
A
#
# COMPACT_ATOMS: atom_id res chain seq x y z
N MET A 1 14.50 -21.30 -21.38
CA MET A 1 14.15 -22.19 -20.27
C MET A 1 13.77 -21.29 -19.11
N ASN A 2 12.61 -21.49 -18.49
CA ASN A 2 12.15 -20.65 -17.35
C ASN A 2 13.17 -20.78 -16.18
N LYS A 3 13.53 -19.65 -15.56
CA LYS A 3 14.48 -19.58 -14.45
C LYS A 3 13.80 -19.54 -13.09
N VAL A 4 12.48 -19.55 -13.06
CA VAL A 4 11.70 -19.55 -11.83
C VAL A 4 11.60 -20.97 -11.27
N GLN A 5 11.84 -21.11 -9.98
CA GLN A 5 11.64 -22.35 -9.25
C GLN A 5 10.26 -22.33 -8.57
N VAL A 6 9.57 -23.46 -8.60
CA VAL A 6 8.29 -23.62 -7.90
C VAL A 6 8.52 -23.54 -6.41
N HIS A 7 7.96 -22.54 -5.76
CA HIS A 7 7.99 -22.37 -4.32
C HIS A 7 6.79 -21.54 -3.88
N SER A 8 6.29 -21.78 -2.69
CA SER A 8 5.15 -21.04 -2.12
C SER A 8 5.38 -20.71 -0.67
N LEU A 9 5.01 -19.50 -0.28
CA LEU A 9 4.88 -19.09 1.12
C LEU A 9 3.44 -19.24 1.65
N PHE A 10 2.47 -19.55 0.78
CA PHE A 10 1.07 -19.75 1.16
C PHE A 10 0.80 -21.17 1.66
N THR A 11 0.11 -21.29 2.77
CA THR A 11 -0.55 -22.51 3.22
C THR A 11 -1.98 -22.58 2.66
N GLU A 12 -2.64 -23.75 2.78
CA GLU A 12 -4.07 -23.88 2.44
C GLU A 12 -4.93 -22.95 3.30
N PHE A 13 -4.59 -22.79 4.57
CA PHE A 13 -5.28 -21.89 5.48
C PHE A 13 -5.16 -20.41 5.07
N ASP A 14 -3.98 -19.98 4.60
CA ASP A 14 -3.80 -18.62 4.07
C ASP A 14 -4.73 -18.38 2.88
N ILE A 15 -4.89 -19.37 1.99
CA ILE A 15 -5.76 -19.28 0.81
C ILE A 15 -7.23 -19.21 1.22
N ASP A 16 -7.65 -20.01 2.20
CA ASP A 16 -9.03 -19.96 2.72
C ASP A 16 -9.33 -18.58 3.32
N LEU A 17 -8.41 -18.03 4.11
CA LEU A 17 -8.53 -16.67 4.64
C LEU A 17 -8.57 -15.61 3.55
N PHE A 18 -7.71 -15.74 2.52
CA PHE A 18 -7.66 -14.82 1.38
C PHE A 18 -9.00 -14.78 0.63
N LYS A 19 -9.53 -15.94 0.26
CA LYS A 19 -10.82 -16.06 -0.42
C LYS A 19 -11.99 -15.58 0.44
N ALA A 20 -11.88 -15.70 1.77
CA ALA A 20 -12.88 -15.23 2.72
C ALA A 20 -12.81 -13.72 3.01
N GLY A 21 -11.79 -13.00 2.51
CA GLY A 21 -11.58 -11.58 2.82
C GLY A 21 -11.07 -11.33 4.24
N LYS A 22 -10.41 -12.31 4.85
CA LYS A 22 -9.96 -12.30 6.26
C LYS A 22 -8.45 -12.53 6.42
N HIS A 23 -7.70 -12.52 5.35
CA HIS A 23 -6.24 -12.57 5.44
C HIS A 23 -5.69 -11.15 5.58
N PHE A 24 -5.31 -10.76 6.80
CA PHE A 24 -4.92 -9.40 7.12
C PHE A 24 -3.39 -9.18 7.20
N ARG A 25 -2.60 -10.18 6.77
CA ARG A 25 -1.14 -10.14 6.66
C ARG A 25 -0.66 -10.55 5.28
N LEU A 26 -1.37 -10.10 4.23
CA LEU A 26 -1.01 -10.44 2.85
C LEU A 26 0.38 -9.96 2.46
N TYR A 27 0.89 -8.90 3.08
CA TYR A 27 2.24 -8.37 2.89
C TYR A 27 3.37 -9.35 3.30
N GLU A 28 3.05 -10.40 4.06
CA GLU A 28 4.00 -11.47 4.39
C GLU A 28 4.06 -12.55 3.28
N LYS A 29 3.14 -12.53 2.34
CA LYS A 29 2.92 -13.59 1.34
C LYS A 29 2.97 -13.07 -0.10
N LEU A 30 2.28 -11.96 -0.39
CA LEU A 30 2.31 -11.29 -1.69
C LEU A 30 3.42 -10.26 -1.72
N GLY A 31 3.95 -9.98 -2.92
CA GLY A 31 5.07 -9.08 -3.12
C GLY A 31 6.38 -9.81 -3.45
N ALA A 32 7.48 -9.13 -3.20
CA ALA A 32 8.84 -9.64 -3.42
C ALA A 32 9.59 -9.81 -2.10
N HIS A 33 9.88 -11.05 -1.73
CA HIS A 33 10.51 -11.40 -0.45
C HIS A 33 11.90 -12.00 -0.67
N PRO A 34 12.99 -11.33 -0.25
CA PRO A 34 14.32 -11.92 -0.21
C PRO A 34 14.32 -13.14 0.74
N ILE A 35 14.66 -14.31 0.21
CA ILE A 35 14.74 -15.56 0.98
C ILE A 35 15.96 -16.39 0.54
N GLU A 36 16.27 -17.40 1.33
CA GLU A 36 17.22 -18.44 0.96
C GLU A 36 16.49 -19.79 0.82
N LEU A 37 16.58 -20.39 -0.36
CA LEU A 37 15.98 -21.69 -0.67
C LEU A 37 17.07 -22.68 -1.01
N ASP A 38 17.17 -23.78 -0.28
CA ASP A 38 18.19 -24.84 -0.46
C ASP A 38 19.63 -24.30 -0.54
N GLY A 39 19.96 -23.31 0.31
CA GLY A 39 21.29 -22.67 0.34
C GLY A 39 21.53 -21.65 -0.78
N VAL A 40 20.53 -21.34 -1.60
CA VAL A 40 20.63 -20.34 -2.67
C VAL A 40 19.82 -19.09 -2.29
N LYS A 41 20.50 -17.95 -2.22
CA LYS A 41 19.84 -16.66 -2.01
C LYS A 41 19.12 -16.22 -3.28
N GLY A 42 17.95 -15.64 -3.10
CA GLY A 42 17.13 -15.11 -4.20
C GLY A 42 15.90 -14.41 -3.66
N VAL A 43 14.87 -14.29 -4.49
CA VAL A 43 13.64 -13.60 -4.15
C VAL A 43 12.44 -14.46 -4.52
N TYR A 44 11.55 -14.64 -3.58
CA TYR A 44 10.21 -15.14 -3.85
C TYR A 44 9.33 -13.99 -4.28
N PHE A 45 8.58 -14.21 -5.37
CA PHE A 45 7.59 -13.26 -5.90
C PHE A 45 6.21 -13.89 -5.86
N ALA A 46 5.22 -13.11 -5.48
CA ALA A 46 3.82 -13.52 -5.59
C ALA A 46 2.91 -12.33 -5.88
N VAL A 47 1.98 -12.52 -6.81
CA VAL A 47 1.02 -11.49 -7.23
C VAL A 47 -0.34 -12.10 -7.52
N TRP A 48 -1.40 -11.37 -7.17
CA TRP A 48 -2.77 -11.77 -7.46
C TRP A 48 -3.23 -11.22 -8.80
N ALA A 49 -3.47 -12.12 -9.77
CA ALA A 49 -3.86 -11.78 -11.13
C ALA A 49 -4.73 -12.91 -11.72
N PRO A 50 -5.99 -13.07 -11.25
CA PRO A 50 -6.85 -14.19 -11.61
C PRO A 50 -7.27 -14.23 -13.09
N SER A 51 -7.23 -13.07 -13.77
CA SER A 51 -7.53 -12.99 -15.21
C SER A 51 -6.29 -13.08 -16.10
N ALA A 52 -5.12 -13.39 -15.53
CA ALA A 52 -3.90 -13.54 -16.31
C ALA A 52 -3.84 -14.90 -17.02
N GLN A 53 -3.29 -14.90 -18.23
CA GLN A 53 -2.83 -16.08 -18.96
C GLN A 53 -1.37 -16.40 -18.61
N SER A 54 -0.55 -15.37 -18.42
CA SER A 54 0.84 -15.47 -17.96
C SER A 54 1.23 -14.24 -17.17
N VAL A 55 2.16 -14.43 -16.23
CA VAL A 55 2.77 -13.36 -15.42
C VAL A 55 4.29 -13.56 -15.42
N SER A 56 5.03 -12.58 -15.91
CA SER A 56 6.49 -12.59 -15.88
C SER A 56 7.00 -11.49 -14.96
N VAL A 57 8.03 -11.79 -14.14
CA VAL A 57 8.81 -10.77 -13.46
C VAL A 57 9.83 -10.22 -14.46
N VAL A 58 9.81 -8.91 -14.68
CA VAL A 58 10.73 -8.21 -15.58
C VAL A 58 11.51 -7.15 -14.79
N GLY A 59 12.75 -6.92 -15.16
CA GLY A 59 13.64 -5.96 -14.49
C GLY A 59 15.01 -5.93 -15.17
N ASP A 60 15.95 -5.20 -14.58
CA ASP A 60 17.30 -5.07 -15.16
C ASP A 60 18.02 -6.43 -15.31
N PHE A 61 17.74 -7.37 -14.40
CA PHE A 61 18.32 -8.72 -14.39
C PHE A 61 17.93 -9.59 -15.61
N ASN A 62 16.94 -9.18 -16.38
CA ASN A 62 16.51 -9.87 -17.60
C ASN A 62 16.23 -8.91 -18.77
N TYR A 63 16.76 -7.69 -18.71
CA TYR A 63 16.61 -6.66 -19.74
C TYR A 63 15.15 -6.30 -20.01
N TRP A 64 14.28 -6.42 -19.00
CA TRP A 64 12.84 -6.15 -19.08
C TRP A 64 12.10 -7.05 -20.09
N ILE A 65 12.66 -8.23 -20.36
CA ILE A 65 12.10 -9.19 -21.34
C ILE A 65 11.30 -10.28 -20.61
N ALA A 66 10.03 -10.43 -20.97
CA ALA A 66 9.16 -11.48 -20.47
C ALA A 66 9.56 -12.89 -20.95
N GLY A 67 9.05 -13.92 -20.25
CA GLY A 67 9.16 -15.33 -20.62
C GLY A 67 10.31 -16.10 -19.98
N ASN A 68 11.39 -15.42 -19.57
CA ASN A 68 12.51 -16.09 -18.89
C ASN A 68 12.29 -16.26 -17.37
N HIS A 69 11.41 -15.43 -16.80
CA HIS A 69 11.08 -15.43 -15.37
C HIS A 69 9.56 -15.39 -15.23
N GLU A 70 8.90 -16.42 -15.77
CA GLU A 70 7.45 -16.58 -15.71
C GLU A 70 7.06 -17.30 -14.42
N LEU A 71 6.16 -16.69 -13.66
CA LEU A 71 5.62 -17.23 -12.42
C LEU A 71 4.65 -18.38 -12.71
N TYR A 72 4.42 -19.22 -11.72
CA TYR A 72 3.48 -20.34 -11.80
C TYR A 72 2.16 -19.95 -11.12
N VAL A 73 1.04 -20.20 -11.80
CA VAL A 73 -0.27 -20.02 -11.19
C VAL A 73 -0.52 -21.15 -10.18
N ARG A 74 -1.07 -20.80 -9.04
CA ARG A 74 -1.48 -21.77 -8.03
C ARG A 74 -2.64 -22.64 -8.52
N TRP A 75 -2.62 -23.89 -8.11
CA TRP A 75 -3.62 -24.91 -8.50
C TRP A 75 -4.99 -24.73 -7.82
N ASP A 76 -5.06 -23.94 -6.74
CA ASP A 76 -6.22 -23.79 -5.84
C ASP A 76 -7.26 -22.77 -6.32
N ALA A 77 -7.15 -22.27 -7.52
CA ALA A 77 -8.02 -21.27 -8.15
C ALA A 77 -8.09 -19.94 -7.37
N SER A 78 -7.07 -19.61 -6.56
CA SER A 78 -6.94 -18.29 -5.93
C SER A 78 -6.62 -17.17 -6.92
N GLY A 79 -6.06 -17.53 -8.09
CA GLY A 79 -5.55 -16.58 -9.08
C GLY A 79 -4.22 -15.93 -8.66
N ILE A 80 -3.52 -16.52 -7.70
CA ILE A 80 -2.18 -16.08 -7.29
C ILE A 80 -1.14 -16.74 -8.20
N TRP A 81 -0.19 -15.93 -8.67
CA TRP A 81 0.99 -16.33 -9.42
C TRP A 81 2.20 -16.17 -8.56
N GLU A 82 3.07 -17.19 -8.46
CA GLU A 82 4.19 -17.20 -7.51
C GLU A 82 5.39 -17.99 -8.00
N GLY A 83 6.53 -17.77 -7.37
CA GLY A 83 7.74 -18.55 -7.60
C GLY A 83 9.01 -17.87 -7.08
N PHE A 84 10.07 -18.66 -6.94
CA PHE A 84 11.38 -18.20 -6.49
C PHE A 84 12.33 -17.97 -7.64
N ILE A 85 13.01 -16.83 -7.65
CA ILE A 85 14.03 -16.48 -8.65
C ILE A 85 15.37 -16.38 -7.93
N PRO A 86 16.32 -17.30 -8.23
CA PRO A 86 17.63 -17.29 -7.60
C PRO A 86 18.51 -16.13 -8.08
N ASN A 87 19.48 -15.74 -7.23
CA ASN A 87 20.53 -14.77 -7.53
C ASN A 87 20.05 -13.35 -7.85
N ILE A 88 18.84 -13.00 -7.44
CA ILE A 88 18.36 -11.61 -7.40
C ILE A 88 18.49 -11.09 -5.96
N THR A 89 18.83 -9.81 -5.81
CA THR A 89 19.14 -9.21 -4.51
C THR A 89 18.34 -7.95 -4.24
N LYS A 90 18.31 -7.52 -2.99
CA LYS A 90 17.82 -6.22 -2.54
C LYS A 90 18.39 -5.09 -3.40
N GLY A 91 17.57 -4.10 -3.72
CA GLY A 91 17.90 -2.95 -4.56
C GLY A 91 17.64 -3.16 -6.06
N THR A 92 17.30 -4.38 -6.47
CA THR A 92 16.97 -4.66 -7.88
C THR A 92 15.56 -4.13 -8.21
N THR A 93 15.45 -3.45 -9.36
CA THR A 93 14.17 -2.95 -9.88
C THR A 93 13.42 -4.02 -10.65
N TYR A 94 12.07 -4.01 -10.52
CA TYR A 94 11.22 -4.98 -11.21
C TYR A 94 9.80 -4.46 -11.44
N LYS A 95 9.10 -5.12 -12.36
CA LYS A 95 7.65 -5.04 -12.58
C LYS A 95 7.07 -6.42 -12.87
N TYR A 96 5.75 -6.52 -12.80
CA TYR A 96 5.02 -7.65 -13.37
C TYR A 96 4.55 -7.30 -14.79
N LYS A 97 4.90 -8.16 -15.75
CA LYS A 97 4.34 -8.12 -17.09
C LYS A 97 3.26 -9.19 -17.19
N ILE A 98 2.03 -8.75 -17.32
CA ILE A 98 0.83 -9.58 -17.21
C ILE A 98 0.13 -9.63 -18.56
N GLN A 99 -0.08 -10.83 -19.11
CA GLN A 99 -0.91 -11.05 -20.29
C GLN A 99 -2.29 -11.51 -19.82
N SER A 100 -3.33 -10.77 -20.19
CA SER A 100 -4.72 -11.12 -19.85
C SER A 100 -5.23 -12.27 -20.68
N SER A 101 -5.93 -13.23 -20.05
CA SER A 101 -6.63 -14.31 -20.72
C SER A 101 -7.92 -13.86 -21.42
N ASN A 102 -8.54 -12.77 -20.95
CA ASN A 102 -9.85 -12.32 -21.42
C ASN A 102 -9.79 -11.56 -22.75
N ASN A 103 -8.73 -10.78 -22.97
CA ASN A 103 -8.65 -9.85 -24.10
C ASN A 103 -7.26 -9.80 -24.76
N GLY A 104 -6.29 -10.59 -24.26
CA GLY A 104 -4.93 -10.62 -24.77
C GLY A 104 -4.10 -9.37 -24.50
N ILE A 105 -4.64 -8.37 -23.77
CA ILE A 105 -3.91 -7.15 -23.41
C ILE A 105 -2.73 -7.54 -22.52
N VAL A 106 -1.60 -6.88 -22.77
CA VAL A 106 -0.39 -6.99 -21.94
C VAL A 106 -0.24 -5.70 -21.13
N THR A 107 -0.17 -5.83 -19.82
CA THR A 107 0.08 -4.72 -18.89
C THR A 107 1.45 -4.86 -18.24
N GLU A 108 2.10 -3.74 -17.94
CA GLU A 108 3.30 -3.69 -17.08
C GLU A 108 2.94 -2.95 -15.80
N LYS A 109 2.96 -3.67 -14.68
CA LYS A 109 2.46 -3.21 -13.39
C LYS A 109 3.56 -3.16 -12.35
N ALA A 110 3.59 -2.10 -11.56
CA ALA A 110 4.29 -2.11 -10.28
C ALA A 110 3.67 -3.16 -9.36
N ASP A 111 4.44 -3.64 -8.41
CA ASP A 111 3.94 -4.61 -7.43
C ASP A 111 3.03 -3.91 -6.42
N PRO A 112 1.76 -4.34 -6.26
CA PRO A 112 0.86 -3.78 -5.28
C PRO A 112 1.33 -3.88 -3.82
N PHE A 113 2.23 -4.83 -3.53
CA PHE A 113 2.81 -5.09 -2.21
C PHE A 113 4.28 -4.70 -2.08
N ALA A 114 4.82 -3.92 -3.02
CA ALA A 114 6.19 -3.45 -2.92
C ALA A 114 6.43 -2.62 -1.66
N PHE A 115 7.53 -2.90 -0.96
CA PHE A 115 7.96 -2.14 0.23
C PHE A 115 8.77 -0.90 -0.13
N TYR A 116 9.25 -0.81 -1.37
CA TYR A 116 9.97 0.34 -1.87
C TYR A 116 9.74 0.51 -3.38
N CYS A 117 9.76 1.75 -3.85
CA CYS A 117 9.57 2.11 -5.25
C CYS A 117 10.71 2.96 -5.76
N GLU A 118 10.92 2.96 -7.08
CA GLU A 118 11.80 3.93 -7.70
C GLU A 118 11.30 5.35 -7.48
N LYS A 119 12.24 6.28 -7.45
CA LYS A 119 11.91 7.71 -7.36
C LYS A 119 11.23 8.17 -8.65
N PRO A 120 10.09 8.87 -8.56
CA PRO A 120 9.46 9.45 -9.75
C PRO A 120 10.41 10.33 -10.58
N PRO A 121 10.33 10.31 -11.91
CA PRO A 121 9.25 9.74 -12.75
C PRO A 121 9.37 8.24 -13.07
N HIS A 122 10.36 7.53 -12.53
CA HIS A 122 10.45 6.09 -12.68
C HIS A 122 9.30 5.41 -11.93
N THR A 123 8.93 4.21 -12.37
CA THR A 123 7.68 3.57 -11.92
C THR A 123 7.83 2.09 -11.55
N ALA A 124 9.06 1.59 -11.42
CA ALA A 124 9.27 0.22 -11.02
C ALA A 124 9.24 0.07 -9.50
N SER A 125 8.92 -1.13 -9.06
CA SER A 125 9.11 -1.57 -7.70
C SER A 125 10.56 -1.93 -7.46
N VAL A 126 11.02 -1.80 -6.22
CA VAL A 126 12.38 -2.15 -5.81
C VAL A 126 12.31 -3.27 -4.78
N ILE A 127 13.06 -4.35 -4.99
CA ILE A 127 13.18 -5.42 -4.01
C ILE A 127 13.81 -4.85 -2.74
N TRP A 128 13.07 -4.95 -1.63
CA TRP A 128 13.50 -4.36 -0.37
C TRP A 128 13.10 -5.26 0.81
N ASP A 129 13.77 -5.09 1.95
CA ASP A 129 13.39 -5.67 3.24
C ASP A 129 13.00 -4.55 4.22
N LEU A 130 12.40 -4.94 5.34
CA LEU A 130 11.97 -4.03 6.38
C LEU A 130 12.76 -4.23 7.68
N ASP A 131 13.97 -4.77 7.58
CA ASP A 131 14.83 -4.98 8.73
C ASP A 131 15.23 -3.61 9.32
N TYR A 132 14.75 -3.34 10.52
CA TYR A 132 15.05 -2.12 11.29
C TYR A 132 15.08 -2.46 12.77
N GLN A 133 16.04 -1.88 13.49
CA GLN A 133 16.14 -2.04 14.92
C GLN A 133 15.49 -0.82 15.59
N TRP A 134 14.27 -1.00 16.10
CA TRP A 134 13.52 0.00 16.82
C TRP A 134 14.11 0.30 18.19
N ASP A 135 14.08 1.58 18.61
CA ASP A 135 14.45 2.03 19.97
C ASP A 135 13.24 2.63 20.72
N ASP A 136 12.03 2.42 20.21
CA ASP A 136 10.78 2.98 20.73
C ASP A 136 10.04 2.08 21.74
N ASP A 137 10.68 1.06 22.30
CA ASP A 137 10.13 0.11 23.27
C ASP A 137 9.39 0.78 24.43
N LYS A 138 9.91 1.92 24.90
CA LYS A 138 9.29 2.68 25.99
C LYS A 138 7.96 3.28 25.55
N TRP A 139 7.90 3.86 24.34
CA TRP A 139 6.68 4.39 23.75
C TRP A 139 5.65 3.28 23.53
N MET A 140 6.02 2.21 22.88
CA MET A 140 5.15 1.09 22.58
C MET A 140 4.48 0.47 23.81
N LYS A 141 5.19 0.42 24.94
CA LYS A 141 4.65 -0.05 26.23
C LYS A 141 3.67 0.94 26.87
N SER A 142 3.86 2.24 26.67
CA SER A 142 3.07 3.30 27.32
C SER A 142 2.07 4.00 26.39
N ARG A 143 2.09 3.72 25.09
CA ARG A 143 1.25 4.43 24.10
C ARG A 143 -0.26 4.38 24.40
N LYS A 144 -0.73 3.29 25.00
CA LYS A 144 -2.13 3.16 25.43
C LYS A 144 -2.51 4.21 26.50
N GLU A 145 -1.57 4.56 27.37
CA GLU A 145 -1.77 5.60 28.39
C GLU A 145 -1.68 6.99 27.79
N HIS A 146 -0.76 7.20 26.83
CA HIS A 146 -0.61 8.47 26.11
C HIS A 146 -1.81 8.78 25.22
N ASN A 147 -2.37 7.77 24.57
CA ASN A 147 -3.50 7.87 23.64
C ASN A 147 -4.85 7.63 24.33
N ALA A 148 -4.92 7.64 25.67
CA ALA A 148 -6.16 7.44 26.39
C ALA A 148 -7.13 8.60 26.17
N LEU A 149 -8.44 8.30 26.08
CA LEU A 149 -9.50 9.27 25.76
C LEU A 149 -9.65 10.41 26.77
N ASP A 150 -9.07 10.28 27.96
CA ASP A 150 -9.08 11.29 29.03
C ASP A 150 -7.80 12.16 29.04
N LYS A 151 -6.93 11.98 28.08
CA LYS A 151 -5.66 12.76 27.97
C LYS A 151 -5.81 13.94 27.01
N PRO A 152 -5.03 15.02 27.21
CA PRO A 152 -4.94 16.09 26.24
C PRO A 152 -4.48 15.56 24.88
N TYR A 153 -5.12 16.00 23.82
CA TYR A 153 -4.83 15.57 22.47
C TYR A 153 -4.78 16.78 21.54
N SER A 154 -3.64 16.98 20.89
CA SER A 154 -3.45 18.01 19.87
C SER A 154 -2.60 17.46 18.73
N VAL A 155 -3.00 17.70 17.50
CA VAL A 155 -2.37 17.14 16.30
C VAL A 155 -1.79 18.26 15.46
N TYR A 156 -0.55 18.09 15.02
CA TYR A 156 0.09 18.89 13.99
C TYR A 156 0.07 18.12 12.67
N GLU A 157 -0.77 18.55 11.75
CA GLU A 157 -0.83 18.00 10.39
C GLU A 157 0.32 18.57 9.54
N VAL A 158 1.07 17.71 8.86
CA VAL A 158 2.24 18.10 8.09
C VAL A 158 2.35 17.38 6.75
N HIS A 159 2.55 18.15 5.67
CA HIS A 159 2.97 17.64 4.37
C HIS A 159 4.48 17.73 4.25
N LEU A 160 5.17 16.58 4.24
CA LEU A 160 6.63 16.52 4.29
C LEU A 160 7.31 17.26 3.14
N GLY A 161 6.74 17.21 1.93
CA GLY A 161 7.29 17.84 0.74
C GLY A 161 7.22 19.37 0.70
N SER A 162 6.44 20.01 1.59
CA SER A 162 6.30 21.47 1.64
C SER A 162 6.61 22.08 3.01
N TRP A 163 6.78 21.26 4.04
CA TRP A 163 7.04 21.74 5.39
C TRP A 163 8.37 22.51 5.50
N LYS A 164 9.45 21.86 5.04
CA LYS A 164 10.78 22.48 4.90
C LYS A 164 11.47 21.94 3.65
N ARG A 165 12.37 22.76 3.11
CA ARG A 165 13.25 22.41 1.98
C ARG A 165 14.65 22.93 2.22
N HIS A 166 15.63 22.39 1.50
CA HIS A 166 16.97 22.94 1.49
C HIS A 166 16.96 24.38 0.96
N ALA A 167 17.64 25.28 1.67
CA ALA A 167 17.68 26.71 1.33
C ALA A 167 18.44 26.99 0.02
N ASP A 168 19.42 26.15 -0.28
CA ASP A 168 20.36 26.38 -1.39
C ASP A 168 19.76 26.08 -2.76
N ASP A 169 19.00 24.96 -2.87
CA ASP A 169 18.51 24.44 -4.16
C ASP A 169 17.00 24.11 -4.15
N ASN A 170 16.33 24.38 -3.02
CA ASN A 170 14.91 24.06 -2.85
C ASN A 170 14.56 22.56 -3.02
N SER A 171 15.55 21.65 -2.87
CA SER A 171 15.31 20.22 -2.89
C SER A 171 14.59 19.76 -1.62
N PHE A 172 13.99 18.55 -1.67
CA PHE A 172 13.36 17.92 -0.51
C PHE A 172 14.40 17.57 0.55
N LEU A 173 14.04 17.73 1.82
CA LEU A 173 14.73 17.09 2.92
C LEU A 173 14.46 15.58 2.90
N SER A 174 15.44 14.79 3.32
CA SER A 174 15.24 13.37 3.60
C SER A 174 14.44 13.15 4.89
N TYR A 175 13.90 11.94 5.09
CA TYR A 175 13.24 11.57 6.34
C TYR A 175 14.12 11.77 7.56
N THR A 176 15.41 11.46 7.44
CA THR A 176 16.39 11.62 8.54
C THR A 176 16.71 13.06 8.82
N GLU A 177 16.83 13.92 7.82
CA GLU A 177 17.04 15.36 8.00
C GLU A 177 15.83 16.04 8.63
N MET A 178 14.62 15.63 8.25
CA MET A 178 13.38 16.16 8.81
C MET A 178 13.19 15.76 10.29
N ALA A 179 13.70 14.62 10.72
CA ALA A 179 13.41 14.05 12.03
C ALA A 179 13.74 15.01 13.18
N GLU A 180 14.96 15.51 13.22
CA GLU A 180 15.41 16.39 14.33
C GLU A 180 14.66 17.73 14.33
N ASP A 181 14.49 18.31 13.15
CA ASP A 181 13.81 19.60 12.99
C ASP A 181 12.33 19.51 13.37
N LEU A 182 11.64 18.44 12.95
CA LEU A 182 10.22 18.24 13.21
C LEU A 182 9.98 17.95 14.71
N VAL A 183 10.79 17.07 15.30
CA VAL A 183 10.75 16.81 16.76
C VAL A 183 10.93 18.09 17.54
N GLY A 184 11.93 18.90 17.21
CA GLY A 184 12.19 20.19 17.88
C GLY A 184 10.99 21.13 17.80
N TYR A 185 10.43 21.30 16.61
CA TYR A 185 9.28 22.16 16.35
C TYR A 185 8.02 21.72 17.11
N VAL A 186 7.69 20.42 17.06
CA VAL A 186 6.49 19.88 17.72
C VAL A 186 6.60 19.98 19.24
N LYS A 187 7.79 19.76 19.82
CA LYS A 187 8.03 19.96 21.26
C LYS A 187 7.91 21.42 21.67
N GLU A 188 8.48 22.34 20.91
CA GLU A 188 8.40 23.77 21.18
C GLU A 188 6.97 24.31 21.15
N THR A 189 6.19 23.84 20.17
CA THR A 189 4.79 24.25 19.98
C THR A 189 3.79 23.50 20.87
N GLY A 190 4.20 22.39 21.50
CA GLY A 190 3.42 21.64 22.49
C GLY A 190 2.34 20.72 21.90
N PHE A 191 2.44 20.33 20.64
CA PHE A 191 1.57 19.29 20.06
C PHE A 191 1.93 17.92 20.64
N THR A 192 0.91 17.06 20.79
CA THR A 192 1.06 15.70 21.30
C THR A 192 1.28 14.66 20.20
N HIS A 193 0.80 14.95 18.99
CA HIS A 193 0.86 14.05 17.83
C HIS A 193 1.23 14.82 16.57
N VAL A 194 1.84 14.09 15.63
CA VAL A 194 2.02 14.51 14.24
C VAL A 194 1.11 13.65 13.37
N GLU A 195 0.36 14.29 12.47
CA GLU A 195 -0.37 13.62 11.40
C GLU A 195 0.36 13.90 10.08
N PHE A 196 0.93 12.84 9.49
CA PHE A 196 1.51 12.96 8.17
C PHE A 196 0.43 12.86 7.10
N MET A 197 0.27 13.90 6.28
CA MET A 197 -0.44 13.79 5.02
C MET A 197 0.15 12.60 4.23
N PRO A 198 -0.58 12.01 3.25
CA PRO A 198 -0.24 10.68 2.75
C PRO A 198 1.25 10.50 2.40
N VAL A 199 1.89 9.54 3.05
CA VAL A 199 3.33 9.22 2.87
C VAL A 199 3.56 7.99 2.02
N MET A 200 2.51 7.27 1.63
CA MET A 200 2.59 6.13 0.72
C MET A 200 2.98 6.61 -0.67
N GLU A 201 3.58 5.74 -1.50
CA GLU A 201 4.12 6.17 -2.80
C GLU A 201 3.04 6.65 -3.78
N TYR A 202 3.29 7.77 -4.44
CA TYR A 202 2.39 8.43 -5.39
C TYR A 202 3.16 9.03 -6.57
N PRO A 203 2.59 9.06 -7.81
CA PRO A 203 3.31 9.51 -9.00
C PRO A 203 3.32 11.03 -9.17
N TYR A 204 2.31 11.75 -8.67
CA TYR A 204 2.02 13.15 -9.00
C TYR A 204 2.12 14.05 -7.77
N ASP A 205 3.19 14.85 -7.67
CA ASP A 205 3.46 15.73 -6.52
C ASP A 205 2.30 16.66 -6.14
N PRO A 206 1.60 17.34 -7.11
CA PRO A 206 0.50 18.22 -6.75
C PRO A 206 -0.72 17.53 -6.14
N SER A 207 -0.75 16.19 -6.11
CA SER A 207 -1.78 15.43 -5.37
C SER A 207 -1.59 15.43 -3.86
N TRP A 208 -0.44 15.90 -3.35
CA TRP A 208 -0.04 15.84 -1.93
C TRP A 208 -0.04 14.42 -1.36
N GLY A 209 0.06 13.41 -2.23
CA GLY A 209 0.01 12.02 -1.85
C GLY A 209 -1.38 11.37 -1.85
N TYR A 210 -2.45 12.09 -2.18
CA TYR A 210 -3.81 11.51 -2.20
C TYR A 210 -4.10 10.64 -3.44
N GLN A 211 -3.16 10.50 -4.38
CA GLN A 211 -3.27 9.65 -5.58
C GLN A 211 -2.22 8.51 -5.49
N LEU A 212 -2.50 7.51 -4.64
CA LEU A 212 -1.55 6.45 -4.31
C LEU A 212 -1.40 5.40 -5.41
N VAL A 213 -0.15 4.95 -5.63
CA VAL A 213 0.16 3.79 -6.49
C VAL A 213 0.90 2.68 -5.72
N GLY A 214 1.60 3.01 -4.63
CA GLY A 214 2.36 2.05 -3.81
C GLY A 214 1.89 2.07 -2.36
N TYR A 215 0.92 1.23 -2.02
CA TYR A 215 0.25 1.23 -0.71
C TYR A 215 1.15 0.78 0.45
N PHE A 216 2.15 -0.08 0.19
CA PHE A 216 3.04 -0.66 1.21
C PHE A 216 4.44 -0.04 1.21
N ALA A 217 4.67 1.03 0.45
CA ALA A 217 5.94 1.72 0.36
C ALA A 217 5.81 3.17 0.83
N PRO A 218 6.66 3.67 1.73
CA PRO A 218 6.79 5.10 1.95
C PRO A 218 7.36 5.74 0.68
N THR A 219 6.93 6.96 0.37
CA THR A 219 7.38 7.63 -0.85
C THR A 219 8.89 7.76 -0.91
N SER A 220 9.46 7.32 -2.00
CA SER A 220 10.90 7.34 -2.27
C SER A 220 11.50 8.75 -2.43
N ARG A 221 10.65 9.78 -2.50
CA ARG A 221 11.06 11.19 -2.60
C ARG A 221 11.96 11.65 -1.47
N PHE A 222 11.72 11.13 -0.28
CA PHE A 222 12.36 11.57 0.95
C PHE A 222 13.33 10.54 1.53
N GLY A 223 13.47 9.37 0.89
CA GLY A 223 14.39 8.32 1.35
C GLY A 223 13.82 6.91 1.19
N ASN A 224 14.37 5.98 1.96
CA ASN A 224 14.00 4.58 1.96
C ASN A 224 13.11 4.21 3.18
N PRO A 225 12.56 2.98 3.24
CA PRO A 225 11.72 2.53 4.35
C PRO A 225 12.33 2.70 5.74
N GLN A 226 13.61 2.35 5.91
CA GLN A 226 14.28 2.46 7.21
C GLN A 226 14.47 3.91 7.66
N GLU A 227 14.64 4.84 6.72
CA GLU A 227 14.73 6.27 7.06
C GLU A 227 13.38 6.84 7.52
N PHE A 228 12.27 6.33 6.98
CA PHE A 228 10.94 6.68 7.49
C PHE A 228 10.68 6.04 8.87
N MET A 229 11.11 4.78 9.08
CA MET A 229 11.09 4.15 10.41
C MET A 229 11.89 4.98 11.42
N TYR A 230 13.06 5.48 11.05
CA TYR A 230 13.88 6.36 11.89
C TYR A 230 13.12 7.66 12.28
N LEU A 231 12.42 8.28 11.34
CA LEU A 231 11.61 9.47 11.64
C LEU A 231 10.53 9.18 12.69
N VAL A 232 9.81 8.04 12.56
CA VAL A 232 8.80 7.61 13.52
C VAL A 232 9.44 7.33 14.89
N ASP A 233 10.54 6.59 14.91
CA ASP A 233 11.30 6.24 16.12
C ASP A 233 11.73 7.48 16.90
N ARG A 234 12.26 8.51 16.22
CA ARG A 234 12.64 9.79 16.81
C ARG A 234 11.46 10.57 17.41
N LEU A 235 10.30 10.53 16.76
CA LEU A 235 9.06 11.13 17.30
C LEU A 235 8.63 10.40 18.58
N HIS A 236 8.62 9.08 18.58
CA HIS A 236 8.29 8.25 19.74
C HIS A 236 9.25 8.46 20.92
N ASP A 237 10.57 8.51 20.66
CA ASP A 237 11.58 8.83 21.68
C ASP A 237 11.34 10.20 22.33
N ALA A 238 10.81 11.13 21.55
CA ALA A 238 10.43 12.47 22.05
C ALA A 238 9.06 12.51 22.77
N GLY A 239 8.33 11.40 22.84
CA GLY A 239 6.99 11.31 23.43
C GLY A 239 5.88 11.86 22.55
N ILE A 240 6.06 11.83 21.21
CA ILE A 240 5.12 12.35 20.21
C ILE A 240 4.54 11.17 19.44
N GLY A 241 3.20 11.06 19.43
CA GLY A 241 2.50 10.04 18.64
C GLY A 241 2.47 10.35 17.15
N VAL A 242 2.32 9.33 16.33
CA VAL A 242 2.31 9.41 14.86
C VAL A 242 1.01 8.89 14.28
N ILE A 243 0.35 9.72 13.46
CA ILE A 243 -0.84 9.36 12.71
C ILE A 243 -0.50 9.44 11.22
N LEU A 244 -0.98 8.48 10.43
CA LEU A 244 -0.91 8.55 8.98
C LEU A 244 -2.26 8.84 8.36
N ASP A 245 -2.25 9.74 7.39
CA ASP A 245 -3.38 9.92 6.48
C ASP A 245 -3.41 8.72 5.52
N TRP A 246 -4.48 7.92 5.61
CA TRP A 246 -4.68 6.68 4.87
C TRP A 246 -5.80 6.83 3.85
N VAL A 247 -5.53 6.49 2.60
CA VAL A 247 -6.43 6.72 1.46
C VAL A 247 -6.98 5.39 0.91
N PRO A 248 -7.93 4.73 1.58
CA PRO A 248 -8.56 3.50 1.09
C PRO A 248 -9.72 3.77 0.14
N SER A 249 -10.01 5.03 -0.16
CA SER A 249 -11.21 5.45 -0.89
C SER A 249 -11.05 5.32 -2.39
N HIS A 250 -9.89 5.69 -2.93
CA HIS A 250 -9.66 5.77 -4.35
C HIS A 250 -8.18 5.66 -4.70
N PHE A 251 -7.88 5.50 -6.00
CA PHE A 251 -6.52 5.48 -6.54
C PHE A 251 -6.51 5.98 -7.98
N PRO A 252 -5.37 6.47 -8.51
CA PRO A 252 -5.28 7.00 -9.86
C PRO A 252 -5.32 5.89 -10.91
N ASP A 253 -5.61 6.26 -12.16
CA ASP A 253 -5.65 5.35 -13.31
C ASP A 253 -4.30 5.24 -14.05
N ASP A 254 -3.19 5.61 -13.40
CA ASP A 254 -1.84 5.47 -13.94
C ASP A 254 -1.58 4.03 -14.41
N ALA A 255 -1.02 3.88 -15.60
CA ALA A 255 -0.89 2.60 -16.28
C ALA A 255 -0.09 1.55 -15.50
N HIS A 256 0.86 1.97 -14.66
CA HIS A 256 1.67 1.10 -13.81
C HIS A 256 1.02 0.78 -12.45
N GLY A 257 -0.06 1.50 -12.08
CA GLY A 257 -0.77 1.33 -10.81
C GLY A 257 -1.79 0.20 -10.81
N LEU A 258 -2.74 0.28 -9.87
CA LEU A 258 -3.73 -0.77 -9.61
C LEU A 258 -4.84 -0.87 -10.67
N GLY A 259 -5.13 0.24 -11.38
CA GLY A 259 -6.22 0.29 -12.34
C GLY A 259 -6.05 -0.72 -13.48
N PHE A 260 -7.09 -1.50 -13.77
CA PHE A 260 -7.10 -2.50 -14.83
C PHE A 260 -5.91 -3.47 -14.74
N PHE A 261 -5.62 -3.95 -13.53
CA PHE A 261 -4.34 -4.56 -13.15
C PHE A 261 -3.97 -5.78 -14.00
N ASP A 262 -4.84 -6.75 -14.12
CA ASP A 262 -4.64 -7.99 -14.90
C ASP A 262 -5.41 -8.01 -16.22
N GLY A 263 -5.74 -6.83 -16.75
CA GLY A 263 -6.61 -6.67 -17.91
C GLY A 263 -8.10 -6.77 -17.59
N SER A 264 -8.44 -6.72 -16.29
CA SER A 264 -9.80 -6.62 -15.78
C SER A 264 -9.90 -5.56 -14.68
N ASN A 265 -11.11 -5.20 -14.25
CA ASN A 265 -11.34 -4.38 -13.08
C ASN A 265 -11.09 -5.24 -11.82
N LEU A 266 -9.82 -5.35 -11.42
CA LEU A 266 -9.39 -6.25 -10.35
C LEU A 266 -9.60 -5.62 -8.97
N PHE A 267 -9.08 -4.42 -8.77
CA PHE A 267 -9.16 -3.66 -7.53
C PHE A 267 -10.36 -2.70 -7.50
N GLU A 268 -10.69 -2.11 -8.64
CA GLU A 268 -11.81 -1.19 -8.79
C GLU A 268 -13.13 -1.92 -9.08
N HIS A 269 -14.25 -1.25 -8.78
CA HIS A 269 -15.57 -1.77 -9.14
C HIS A 269 -15.80 -1.65 -10.66
N PRO A 270 -16.31 -2.70 -11.36
CA PRO A 270 -16.47 -2.70 -12.82
C PRO A 270 -17.55 -1.71 -13.33
N ASP A 271 -18.58 -1.45 -12.52
CA ASP A 271 -19.58 -0.42 -12.85
C ASP A 271 -19.01 0.98 -12.51
N ARG A 272 -18.79 1.81 -13.52
CA ARG A 272 -18.24 3.18 -13.35
C ARG A 272 -19.09 4.06 -12.44
N ARG A 273 -20.38 3.80 -12.27
CA ARG A 273 -21.24 4.51 -11.32
C ARG A 273 -20.86 4.24 -9.86
N LYS A 274 -20.07 3.19 -9.60
CA LYS A 274 -19.52 2.80 -8.29
C LYS A 274 -18.00 2.84 -8.27
N GLY A 275 -17.35 2.56 -9.40
CA GLY A 275 -15.91 2.36 -9.53
C GLY A 275 -15.12 3.57 -10.04
N TYR A 276 -15.74 4.74 -10.20
CA TYR A 276 -15.06 5.94 -10.67
C TYR A 276 -15.57 7.19 -9.97
N HIS A 277 -14.66 8.03 -9.52
CA HIS A 277 -14.97 9.30 -8.85
C HIS A 277 -14.91 10.46 -9.85
N PRO A 278 -16.04 11.15 -10.15
CA PRO A 278 -16.08 12.15 -11.20
C PRO A 278 -15.24 13.39 -10.90
N ASP A 279 -15.20 13.86 -9.64
CA ASP A 279 -14.50 15.09 -9.26
C ASP A 279 -12.99 14.90 -9.29
N TRP A 280 -12.50 13.77 -8.74
CA TRP A 280 -11.06 13.50 -8.63
C TRP A 280 -10.51 12.70 -9.81
N LYS A 281 -11.37 12.25 -10.74
CA LYS A 281 -11.00 11.45 -11.92
C LYS A 281 -10.17 10.20 -11.52
N SER A 282 -10.55 9.56 -10.43
CA SER A 282 -9.87 8.43 -9.84
C SER A 282 -10.77 7.19 -9.82
N LEU A 283 -10.16 6.02 -9.72
CA LEU A 283 -10.84 4.74 -9.57
C LEU A 283 -11.22 4.52 -8.11
N VAL A 284 -12.33 3.82 -7.86
CA VAL A 284 -12.84 3.52 -6.52
C VAL A 284 -12.73 2.02 -6.28
N PHE A 285 -12.20 1.65 -5.11
CA PHE A 285 -12.05 0.25 -4.71
C PHE A 285 -13.39 -0.50 -4.67
N ASN A 286 -13.35 -1.78 -5.03
CA ASN A 286 -14.48 -2.69 -4.91
C ASN A 286 -14.53 -3.33 -3.52
N TYR A 287 -15.17 -2.65 -2.57
CA TYR A 287 -15.28 -3.11 -1.16
C TYR A 287 -16.15 -4.38 -1.00
N GLY A 288 -16.92 -4.75 -2.01
CA GLY A 288 -17.66 -6.01 -2.07
C GLY A 288 -16.79 -7.21 -2.40
N ARG A 289 -15.53 -7.00 -2.85
CA ARG A 289 -14.62 -8.07 -3.21
C ARG A 289 -13.72 -8.46 -2.05
N ASN A 290 -13.77 -9.72 -1.64
CA ASN A 290 -13.07 -10.22 -0.47
C ASN A 290 -11.56 -9.97 -0.51
N GLU A 291 -10.92 -10.20 -1.65
CA GLU A 291 -9.49 -10.02 -1.83
C GLU A 291 -9.07 -8.54 -1.73
N VAL A 292 -9.92 -7.62 -2.20
CA VAL A 292 -9.70 -6.18 -2.06
C VAL A 292 -9.85 -5.75 -0.60
N ARG A 293 -10.82 -6.32 0.15
CA ARG A 293 -10.94 -6.09 1.60
C ARG A 293 -9.68 -6.57 2.33
N SER A 294 -9.19 -7.78 2.02
CA SER A 294 -7.93 -8.30 2.58
C SER A 294 -6.74 -7.39 2.25
N PHE A 295 -6.65 -6.88 1.01
CA PHE A 295 -5.61 -5.94 0.59
C PHE A 295 -5.62 -4.67 1.44
N LEU A 296 -6.76 -4.01 1.57
CA LEU A 296 -6.89 -2.74 2.29
C LEU A 296 -6.67 -2.91 3.81
N ILE A 297 -7.24 -3.95 4.43
CA ILE A 297 -7.04 -4.19 5.87
C ILE A 297 -5.58 -4.61 6.14
N SER A 298 -4.98 -5.45 5.29
CA SER A 298 -3.55 -5.77 5.39
C SER A 298 -2.69 -4.51 5.30
N ASN A 299 -3.06 -3.57 4.42
CA ASN A 299 -2.33 -2.31 4.28
C ASN A 299 -2.41 -1.45 5.55
N ALA A 300 -3.58 -1.30 6.13
CA ALA A 300 -3.74 -0.57 7.39
C ALA A 300 -2.90 -1.19 8.53
N LEU A 301 -2.99 -2.51 8.69
CA LEU A 301 -2.23 -3.22 9.74
C LEU A 301 -0.72 -3.22 9.47
N PHE A 302 -0.30 -3.19 8.21
CA PHE A 302 1.11 -3.06 7.84
C PHE A 302 1.75 -1.79 8.43
N TRP A 303 1.10 -0.65 8.29
CA TRP A 303 1.59 0.61 8.83
C TRP A 303 1.61 0.63 10.36
N LEU A 304 0.60 0.04 10.99
CA LEU A 304 0.55 -0.08 12.45
C LEU A 304 1.62 -1.04 13.01
N HIS A 305 1.92 -2.14 12.31
CA HIS A 305 2.81 -3.19 12.81
C HIS A 305 4.28 -2.99 12.44
N HIS A 306 4.57 -2.55 11.20
CA HIS A 306 5.94 -2.42 10.70
C HIS A 306 6.51 -1.02 10.86
N TYR A 307 5.65 0.00 10.91
CA TYR A 307 6.08 1.39 11.10
C TYR A 307 5.66 1.95 12.45
N HIS A 308 5.08 1.15 13.32
CA HIS A 308 4.67 1.49 14.70
C HIS A 308 3.77 2.72 14.81
N VAL A 309 3.11 3.15 13.72
CA VAL A 309 2.23 4.33 13.80
C VAL A 309 1.09 4.11 14.79
N ASP A 310 0.67 5.17 15.47
CA ASP A 310 -0.30 5.13 16.56
C ASP A 310 -1.74 5.21 16.10
N GLY A 311 -1.96 5.70 14.90
CA GLY A 311 -3.29 5.84 14.34
C GLY A 311 -3.32 6.07 12.84
N LEU A 312 -4.52 5.91 12.27
CA LEU A 312 -4.81 6.18 10.87
C LEU A 312 -5.95 7.19 10.78
N ARG A 313 -5.76 8.25 10.01
CA ARG A 313 -6.84 9.13 9.57
C ARG A 313 -7.33 8.63 8.24
N VAL A 314 -8.59 8.28 8.14
CA VAL A 314 -9.16 7.71 6.91
C VAL A 314 -9.69 8.84 6.01
N ASP A 315 -9.07 8.98 4.84
CA ASP A 315 -9.46 10.00 3.88
C ASP A 315 -10.76 9.69 3.14
N ALA A 316 -11.51 10.74 2.82
CA ALA A 316 -12.68 10.72 1.93
C ALA A 316 -13.80 9.73 2.32
N VAL A 317 -14.02 9.47 3.60
CA VAL A 317 -15.00 8.48 4.09
C VAL A 317 -16.42 8.76 3.57
N ALA A 318 -16.83 10.01 3.43
CA ALA A 318 -18.17 10.33 2.89
C ALA A 318 -18.34 9.82 1.45
N SER A 319 -17.30 9.91 0.61
CA SER A 319 -17.33 9.37 -0.75
C SER A 319 -17.38 7.83 -0.80
N MET A 320 -16.88 7.18 0.24
CA MET A 320 -16.95 5.72 0.40
C MET A 320 -18.35 5.27 0.84
N LEU A 321 -18.98 6.03 1.77
CA LEU A 321 -20.24 5.67 2.41
C LEU A 321 -21.46 5.91 1.54
N TYR A 322 -21.42 6.88 0.62
CA TYR A 322 -22.59 7.31 -0.13
C TYR A 322 -22.42 7.14 -1.64
N LEU A 323 -23.28 6.32 -2.24
CA LEU A 323 -23.28 5.98 -3.67
C LEU A 323 -23.58 7.18 -4.57
N ASP A 324 -24.28 8.16 -4.06
CA ASP A 324 -24.66 9.42 -4.74
C ASP A 324 -23.63 10.56 -4.56
N TYR A 325 -22.53 10.31 -3.84
CA TYR A 325 -21.53 11.36 -3.60
C TYR A 325 -20.99 11.95 -4.90
N SER A 326 -21.12 13.28 -5.04
CA SER A 326 -20.69 14.03 -6.24
C SER A 326 -21.29 13.52 -7.56
N ARG A 327 -22.51 12.99 -7.54
CA ARG A 327 -23.22 12.48 -8.71
C ARG A 327 -24.57 13.09 -8.86
N ASN A 328 -25.00 13.31 -10.09
CA ASN A 328 -26.34 13.76 -10.40
C ASN A 328 -27.32 12.58 -10.43
N ASP A 329 -28.61 12.90 -10.46
CA ASP A 329 -29.66 11.89 -10.65
C ASP A 329 -29.42 11.08 -11.93
N GLY A 330 -29.45 9.77 -11.81
CA GLY A 330 -29.17 8.83 -12.90
C GLY A 330 -27.71 8.47 -13.13
N GLU A 331 -26.75 9.12 -12.42
CA GLU A 331 -25.33 8.82 -12.50
C GLU A 331 -24.85 7.85 -11.40
N TRP A 332 -25.74 7.39 -10.55
CA TRP A 332 -25.48 6.42 -9.48
C TRP A 332 -26.58 5.36 -9.39
N GLU A 333 -26.26 4.26 -8.71
CA GLU A 333 -27.20 3.17 -8.46
C GLU A 333 -27.50 3.07 -6.97
N PRO A 334 -28.78 3.04 -6.56
CA PRO A 334 -29.14 2.82 -5.17
C PRO A 334 -28.73 1.41 -4.70
N ASN A 335 -28.60 1.25 -3.38
CA ASN A 335 -28.39 -0.07 -2.78
C ASN A 335 -29.63 -0.96 -2.91
N ILE A 336 -29.51 -2.22 -2.50
CA ILE A 336 -30.60 -3.23 -2.62
C ILE A 336 -31.90 -2.85 -1.88
N PHE A 337 -31.86 -1.84 -1.00
CA PHE A 337 -33.02 -1.33 -0.27
C PHE A 337 -33.53 0.01 -0.86
N GLY A 338 -32.93 0.49 -1.95
CA GLY A 338 -33.28 1.75 -2.59
C GLY A 338 -32.64 2.99 -1.96
N GLY A 339 -31.75 2.83 -0.98
CA GLY A 339 -31.03 3.90 -0.31
C GLY A 339 -29.70 4.24 -1.00
N ARG A 340 -29.06 5.32 -0.55
CA ARG A 340 -27.78 5.83 -1.06
C ARG A 340 -26.55 5.28 -0.35
N GLU A 341 -26.75 4.60 0.78
CA GLU A 341 -25.64 4.03 1.56
C GLU A 341 -24.96 2.89 0.82
N ASN A 342 -23.63 2.92 0.76
CA ASN A 342 -22.82 1.82 0.23
C ASN A 342 -22.66 0.74 1.30
N LEU A 343 -23.48 -0.31 1.22
CA LEU A 343 -23.52 -1.37 2.23
C LEU A 343 -22.23 -2.19 2.28
N ASP A 344 -21.56 -2.37 1.15
CA ASP A 344 -20.28 -3.06 1.07
C ASP A 344 -19.19 -2.29 1.82
N THR A 345 -19.15 -0.97 1.64
CA THR A 345 -18.24 -0.10 2.38
C THR A 345 -18.53 -0.08 3.87
N ILE A 346 -19.81 -0.01 4.27
CA ILE A 346 -20.17 -0.03 5.69
C ILE A 346 -19.69 -1.33 6.34
N SER A 347 -19.89 -2.46 5.67
CA SER A 347 -19.37 -3.75 6.14
C SER A 347 -17.85 -3.76 6.22
N PHE A 348 -17.16 -3.28 5.18
CA PHE A 348 -15.71 -3.17 5.14
C PHE A 348 -15.16 -2.32 6.30
N LEU A 349 -15.74 -1.13 6.55
CA LEU A 349 -15.29 -0.25 7.63
C LEU A 349 -15.50 -0.85 9.02
N LYS A 350 -16.51 -1.69 9.21
CA LYS A 350 -16.70 -2.44 10.46
C LYS A 350 -15.58 -3.46 10.65
N ASP A 351 -15.31 -4.30 9.64
CA ASP A 351 -14.24 -5.30 9.70
C ASP A 351 -12.87 -4.64 9.88
N PHE A 352 -12.64 -3.49 9.21
CA PHE A 352 -11.43 -2.69 9.38
C PHE A 352 -11.26 -2.21 10.82
N ASN A 353 -12.30 -1.61 11.42
CA ASN A 353 -12.24 -1.16 12.81
C ASN A 353 -12.00 -2.33 13.77
N GLU A 354 -12.71 -3.46 13.59
CA GLU A 354 -12.47 -4.66 14.41
C GLU A 354 -11.01 -5.11 14.31
N ALA A 355 -10.41 -5.16 13.11
CA ALA A 355 -9.04 -5.59 12.91
C ALA A 355 -8.00 -4.63 13.52
N VAL A 356 -8.23 -3.32 13.44
CA VAL A 356 -7.29 -2.30 13.95
C VAL A 356 -7.30 -2.23 15.48
N TYR A 357 -8.47 -2.51 16.13
CA TYR A 357 -8.60 -2.46 17.60
C TYR A 357 -8.41 -3.83 18.28
N ALA A 358 -8.21 -4.92 17.53
CA ALA A 358 -7.93 -6.25 18.08
C ALA A 358 -6.52 -6.37 18.63
#